data_afcf5eac61cd9bec932c84933e080a34
#
_entry.id   afcf5eac61cd9bec932c84933e080a34
#
_cell.length_a   1.000
_cell.length_b   1.000
_cell.length_c   1.000
_cell.angle_alpha   90.00
_cell.angle_beta   90.00
_cell.angle_gamma   90.00
#
_symmetry.space_group_name_H-M   'P 1'
#
loop_
_entity.id
_entity.type
_entity.pdbx_description
1 polymer ?
#
loop_
_entity_poly.entity_id
_entity_poly.type
_entity_poly.pdbx_seq_one_letter_code
_entity_poly.pdbx_strand_id
1 'polypeptide(L)'
;HTHKVYNITPDDDVVKGRDIHEHNSGAICASWWWSGNLTPGVHVSIDGAPGGYAIWDIDGTDFAWLYKSTGWPEEYQFRSYDLNNVSFSMDDVPNIPSNVLIQLAYKKYVNAYPENSDNEVLIKIWNWNSNWELSVVDERGKTLEYTPVWAYDPLHIAALSVPRFNNSGITSTPSFVT
;
A
#
# COMPACT_ATOMS: atom_id res chain seq x y z
N HIS A 1 13.01 -7.89 -6.68
CA HIS A 1 13.24 -8.45 -5.32
C HIS A 1 12.79 -7.50 -4.20
N THR A 2 12.27 -6.34 -4.54
CA THR A 2 11.83 -5.32 -3.58
C THR A 2 10.49 -5.65 -2.93
N HIS A 3 9.65 -6.50 -3.52
CA HIS A 3 8.27 -6.80 -3.12
C HIS A 3 7.40 -5.53 -3.04
N LYS A 4 7.70 -4.54 -3.86
CA LYS A 4 6.94 -3.29 -4.00
C LYS A 4 6.34 -3.22 -5.39
N VAL A 5 5.23 -2.53 -5.51
CA VAL A 5 4.56 -2.26 -6.79
C VAL A 5 4.77 -0.78 -7.10
N TYR A 6 5.44 -0.47 -8.21
CA TYR A 6 5.69 0.91 -8.61
C TYR A 6 5.96 1.05 -10.11
N ASN A 7 5.77 2.27 -10.61
CA ASN A 7 6.24 2.72 -11.91
C ASN A 7 7.17 3.92 -11.73
N ILE A 8 8.19 4.02 -12.56
CA ILE A 8 9.02 5.21 -12.75
C ILE A 8 8.91 5.56 -14.23
N THR A 9 8.46 6.76 -14.51
CA THR A 9 8.26 7.28 -15.87
C THR A 9 9.34 8.30 -16.21
N PRO A 10 9.53 8.67 -17.49
CA PRO A 10 10.51 9.70 -17.88
C PRO A 10 10.30 11.05 -17.19
N ASP A 11 9.09 11.34 -16.72
CA ASP A 11 8.75 12.60 -16.05
C ASP A 11 9.08 12.58 -14.54
N ASP A 12 9.41 11.42 -13.98
CA ASP A 12 9.81 11.31 -12.57
C ASP A 12 11.16 11.97 -12.31
N ASP A 13 11.27 12.69 -11.20
CA ASP A 13 12.51 13.40 -10.82
C ASP A 13 13.74 12.48 -10.72
N VAL A 14 13.52 11.21 -10.41
CA VAL A 14 14.59 10.19 -10.26
C VAL A 14 15.29 9.89 -11.57
N VAL A 15 14.58 10.02 -12.72
CA VAL A 15 15.10 9.68 -14.07
C VAL A 15 15.15 10.88 -15.00
N LYS A 16 14.98 12.06 -14.47
CA LYS A 16 14.94 13.33 -15.22
C LYS A 16 16.03 13.43 -16.28
N GLY A 17 15.62 13.65 -17.51
CA GLY A 17 16.53 13.72 -18.67
C GLY A 17 16.87 12.37 -19.31
N ARG A 18 16.22 11.27 -18.90
CA ARG A 18 16.34 9.95 -19.51
C ARG A 18 14.98 9.48 -20.00
N ASP A 19 14.93 8.94 -21.20
CA ASP A 19 13.75 8.27 -21.74
C ASP A 19 13.72 6.82 -21.23
N ILE A 20 13.36 6.68 -19.95
CA ILE A 20 13.32 5.39 -19.26
C ILE A 20 11.96 5.23 -18.60
N HIS A 21 11.35 4.05 -18.79
CA HIS A 21 10.23 3.58 -18.01
C HIS A 21 10.66 2.33 -17.24
N GLU A 22 10.58 2.36 -15.92
CA GLU A 22 10.76 1.20 -15.06
C GLU A 22 9.43 0.80 -14.46
N HIS A 23 9.07 -0.46 -14.64
CA HIS A 23 7.86 -1.04 -14.07
C HIS A 23 8.23 -2.21 -13.17
N ASN A 24 7.76 -2.16 -11.93
CA ASN A 24 7.87 -3.25 -10.98
C ASN A 24 6.47 -3.66 -10.50
N SER A 25 6.00 -4.80 -10.96
CA SER A 25 4.70 -5.38 -10.56
C SER A 25 4.72 -6.02 -9.17
N GLY A 26 5.83 -5.91 -8.44
CA GLY A 26 5.98 -6.54 -7.14
C GLY A 26 6.13 -8.05 -7.20
N ALA A 27 5.64 -8.75 -6.21
CA ALA A 27 5.73 -10.21 -6.10
C ALA A 27 4.35 -10.84 -5.97
N ILE A 28 4.17 -11.99 -6.60
CA ILE A 28 2.91 -12.73 -6.56
C ILE A 28 2.51 -13.16 -5.13
N CYS A 29 3.51 -13.31 -4.25
CA CYS A 29 3.32 -13.59 -2.83
C CYS A 29 3.15 -12.33 -1.95
N ALA A 30 2.95 -11.17 -2.55
CA ALA A 30 2.87 -9.88 -1.86
C ALA A 30 4.16 -9.53 -1.10
N SER A 31 4.08 -9.00 0.14
CA SER A 31 5.26 -8.62 0.92
C SER A 31 6.21 -9.80 1.15
N TRP A 32 5.65 -10.97 1.44
CA TRP A 32 6.39 -12.20 1.68
C TRP A 32 5.44 -13.40 1.75
N TRP A 33 5.90 -14.61 1.43
CA TRP A 33 5.05 -15.81 1.48
C TRP A 33 4.53 -16.13 2.89
N TRP A 34 5.20 -15.67 3.94
CA TRP A 34 4.77 -15.87 5.32
C TRP A 34 3.77 -14.81 5.84
N SER A 35 3.45 -13.78 5.06
CA SER A 35 2.50 -12.75 5.49
C SER A 35 1.15 -13.35 5.91
N GLY A 36 0.67 -14.35 5.21
CA GLY A 36 -0.55 -15.08 5.57
C GLY A 36 -0.49 -15.87 6.89
N ASN A 37 0.70 -16.10 7.47
CA ASN A 37 0.83 -16.70 8.80
C ASN A 37 0.54 -15.71 9.93
N LEU A 38 0.81 -14.42 9.71
CA LEU A 38 0.51 -13.37 10.68
C LEU A 38 -0.98 -13.07 10.71
N THR A 39 -1.59 -12.98 9.54
CA THR A 39 -3.02 -12.76 9.38
C THR A 39 -3.51 -13.69 8.26
N PRO A 40 -4.05 -14.88 8.61
CA PRO A 40 -4.45 -15.87 7.63
C PRO A 40 -5.44 -15.32 6.58
N GLY A 41 -5.16 -15.61 5.32
CA GLY A 41 -5.96 -15.15 4.19
C GLY A 41 -5.66 -13.73 3.70
N VAL A 42 -4.78 -12.99 4.37
CA VAL A 42 -4.38 -11.64 3.96
C VAL A 42 -2.97 -11.67 3.38
N HIS A 43 -2.88 -11.48 2.05
CA HIS A 43 -1.63 -11.34 1.33
C HIS A 43 -1.57 -9.94 0.74
N VAL A 44 -0.75 -9.08 1.32
CA VAL A 44 -0.65 -7.66 0.97
C VAL A 44 0.80 -7.24 0.84
N SER A 45 1.11 -6.48 -0.21
CA SER A 45 2.41 -5.86 -0.41
C SER A 45 2.60 -4.68 0.54
N ILE A 46 3.84 -4.22 0.69
CA ILE A 46 4.19 -3.13 1.61
C ILE A 46 3.46 -1.82 1.27
N ASP A 47 3.14 -1.63 0.00
CA ASP A 47 2.40 -0.50 -0.53
C ASP A 47 0.87 -0.71 -0.51
N GLY A 48 0.39 -1.81 0.05
CA GLY A 48 -1.03 -2.15 0.16
C GLY A 48 -1.62 -2.91 -1.02
N ALA A 49 -0.91 -3.06 -2.13
CA ALA A 49 -1.39 -3.87 -3.24
C ALA A 49 -1.52 -5.34 -2.83
N PRO A 50 -2.54 -6.06 -3.29
CA PRO A 50 -2.59 -7.51 -3.12
C PRO A 50 -1.44 -8.17 -3.87
N GLY A 51 -1.11 -9.41 -3.56
CA GLY A 51 -0.18 -10.20 -4.38
C GLY A 51 -0.71 -10.35 -5.80
N GLY A 52 0.15 -10.18 -6.79
CA GLY A 52 -0.30 -10.18 -8.17
C GLY A 52 0.82 -10.04 -9.18
N TYR A 53 0.45 -9.71 -10.41
CA TYR A 53 1.35 -9.53 -11.54
C TYR A 53 0.76 -8.53 -12.54
N ALA A 54 1.59 -7.96 -13.39
CA ALA A 54 1.13 -7.12 -14.48
C ALA A 54 0.86 -7.95 -15.74
N ILE A 55 -0.21 -7.62 -16.45
CA ILE A 55 -0.49 -8.09 -17.80
C ILE A 55 -0.18 -6.93 -18.73
N TRP A 56 0.66 -7.19 -19.73
CA TRP A 56 1.11 -6.19 -20.70
C TRP A 56 0.50 -6.44 -22.06
N ASP A 57 0.09 -5.36 -22.71
CA ASP A 57 -0.21 -5.31 -24.14
C ASP A 57 0.83 -4.41 -24.81
N ILE A 58 1.56 -4.96 -25.80
CA ILE A 58 2.69 -4.30 -26.45
C ILE A 58 2.49 -4.36 -27.97
N ASP A 59 2.44 -3.17 -28.60
CA ASP A 59 2.42 -3.01 -30.04
C ASP A 59 3.56 -2.08 -30.49
N GLY A 60 4.65 -2.66 -30.94
CA GLY A 60 5.85 -1.92 -31.30
C GLY A 60 6.48 -1.20 -30.09
N THR A 61 6.40 0.13 -30.08
CA THR A 61 6.86 1.00 -28.98
C THR A 61 5.73 1.37 -28.02
N ASP A 62 4.48 1.09 -28.40
CA ASP A 62 3.33 1.41 -27.58
C ASP A 62 3.05 0.26 -26.62
N PHE A 63 2.76 0.58 -25.38
CA PHE A 63 2.47 -0.41 -24.37
C PHE A 63 1.45 0.09 -23.36
N ALA A 64 0.64 -0.85 -22.89
CA ALA A 64 -0.29 -0.65 -21.80
C ALA A 64 -0.18 -1.82 -20.82
N TRP A 65 -0.64 -1.64 -19.60
CA TRP A 65 -0.70 -2.73 -18.63
C TRP A 65 -1.89 -2.57 -17.70
N LEU A 66 -2.26 -3.68 -17.10
CA LEU A 66 -3.14 -3.71 -15.94
C LEU A 66 -2.52 -4.58 -14.85
N TYR A 67 -2.87 -4.33 -13.61
CA TYR A 67 -2.46 -5.16 -12.49
C TYR A 67 -3.49 -6.27 -12.26
N LYS A 68 -3.04 -7.52 -12.29
CA LYS A 68 -3.90 -8.67 -12.01
C LYS A 68 -3.62 -9.20 -10.61
N SER A 69 -4.51 -8.88 -9.68
CA SER A 69 -4.49 -9.39 -8.31
C SER A 69 -4.82 -10.88 -8.29
N THR A 70 -3.96 -11.69 -7.65
CA THR A 70 -4.16 -13.14 -7.53
C THR A 70 -5.43 -13.44 -6.73
N GLY A 71 -6.31 -14.27 -7.31
CA GLY A 71 -7.58 -14.65 -6.68
C GLY A 71 -8.70 -13.61 -6.77
N TRP A 72 -8.47 -12.47 -7.41
CA TRP A 72 -9.45 -11.42 -7.61
C TRP A 72 -9.80 -11.25 -9.09
N PRO A 73 -10.98 -10.70 -9.43
CA PRO A 73 -11.30 -10.36 -10.80
C PRO A 73 -10.38 -9.26 -11.34
N GLU A 74 -10.34 -9.09 -12.65
CA GLU A 74 -9.45 -8.14 -13.32
C GLU A 74 -9.81 -6.68 -12.99
N GLU A 75 -11.08 -6.42 -12.75
CA GLU A 75 -11.61 -5.10 -12.40
C GLU A 75 -11.21 -4.64 -11.00
N TYR A 76 -10.62 -5.52 -10.18
CA TYR A 76 -10.13 -5.16 -8.85
C TYR A 76 -8.79 -4.43 -8.95
N GLN A 77 -8.87 -3.13 -9.25
CA GLN A 77 -7.71 -2.27 -9.51
C GLN A 77 -7.38 -1.31 -8.36
N PHE A 78 -8.23 -1.23 -7.35
CA PHE A 78 -8.04 -0.33 -6.21
C PHE A 78 -8.72 -0.83 -4.94
N ARG A 79 -8.40 -0.21 -3.82
CA ARG A 79 -9.08 -0.35 -2.53
C ARG A 79 -9.32 1.04 -1.95
N SER A 80 -10.48 1.22 -1.34
CA SER A 80 -10.83 2.44 -0.60
C SER A 80 -10.90 2.16 0.91
N TYR A 81 -10.58 3.18 1.68
CA TYR A 81 -10.66 3.18 3.15
C TYR A 81 -11.43 4.42 3.58
N ASP A 82 -12.50 4.23 4.34
CA ASP A 82 -13.16 5.30 5.07
C ASP A 82 -12.29 5.67 6.28
N LEU A 83 -11.66 6.84 6.25
CA LEU A 83 -10.71 7.24 7.28
C LEU A 83 -11.39 7.55 8.63
N ASN A 84 -12.71 7.73 8.68
CA ASN A 84 -13.42 7.79 9.97
C ASN A 84 -13.39 6.44 10.71
N ASN A 85 -13.16 5.33 9.99
CA ASN A 85 -13.09 3.97 10.52
C ASN A 85 -11.66 3.40 10.54
N VAL A 86 -10.66 4.24 10.28
CA VAL A 86 -9.25 3.84 10.30
C VAL A 86 -8.52 4.66 11.36
N SER A 87 -8.12 4.03 12.44
CA SER A 87 -7.24 4.62 13.44
C SER A 87 -6.30 3.56 14.01
N PHE A 88 -5.14 3.99 14.48
CA PHE A 88 -4.18 3.15 15.20
C PHE A 88 -3.75 3.82 16.49
N SER A 89 -3.56 2.99 17.53
CA SER A 89 -3.15 3.45 18.85
C SER A 89 -2.06 2.55 19.43
N MET A 90 -1.46 2.94 20.54
CA MET A 90 -0.53 2.08 21.26
C MET A 90 -1.23 0.88 21.91
N ASP A 91 -2.55 0.93 22.10
CA ASP A 91 -3.36 -0.16 22.66
C ASP A 91 -3.50 -1.33 21.68
N ASP A 92 -3.26 -1.11 20.38
CA ASP A 92 -3.24 -2.19 19.37
C ASP A 92 -2.03 -3.13 19.55
N VAL A 93 -1.01 -2.69 20.26
CA VAL A 93 0.25 -3.42 20.46
C VAL A 93 0.65 -3.52 21.94
N PRO A 94 -0.22 -4.08 22.81
CA PRO A 94 0.02 -4.09 24.25
C PRO A 94 1.30 -4.85 24.67
N ASN A 95 1.81 -5.74 23.82
CA ASN A 95 3.03 -6.51 24.07
C ASN A 95 4.28 -5.90 23.41
N ILE A 96 4.21 -4.66 22.89
CA ILE A 96 5.37 -4.00 22.30
C ILE A 96 6.47 -3.82 23.35
N PRO A 97 7.75 -4.12 23.05
CA PRO A 97 8.85 -3.92 23.99
C PRO A 97 8.98 -2.46 24.43
N SER A 98 9.52 -2.25 25.62
CA SER A 98 9.82 -0.91 26.15
C SER A 98 10.97 -0.19 25.44
N ASN A 99 11.60 -0.82 24.44
CA ASN A 99 12.63 -0.21 23.60
C ASN A 99 12.09 1.01 22.85
N VAL A 100 12.69 2.17 23.10
CA VAL A 100 12.24 3.47 22.56
C VAL A 100 12.24 3.48 21.02
N LEU A 101 13.23 2.89 20.37
CA LEU A 101 13.32 2.87 18.90
C LEU A 101 12.19 2.04 18.28
N ILE A 102 11.84 0.92 18.91
CA ILE A 102 10.74 0.08 18.47
C ILE A 102 9.40 0.81 18.64
N GLN A 103 9.20 1.46 19.79
CA GLN A 103 7.99 2.22 20.04
C GLN A 103 7.85 3.43 19.10
N LEU A 104 8.91 4.15 18.83
CA LEU A 104 8.92 5.27 17.88
C LEU A 104 8.61 4.78 16.46
N ALA A 105 9.11 3.61 16.07
CA ALA A 105 8.82 3.03 14.77
C ALA A 105 7.33 2.67 14.60
N TYR A 106 6.63 2.25 15.66
CA TYR A 106 5.20 2.02 15.60
C TYR A 106 4.38 3.32 15.70
N LYS A 107 4.80 4.27 16.52
CA LYS A 107 4.11 5.57 16.68
C LYS A 107 3.93 6.35 15.40
N LYS A 108 4.74 6.10 14.36
CA LYS A 108 4.53 6.73 13.04
C LYS A 108 3.18 6.37 12.43
N TYR A 109 2.68 5.15 12.65
CA TYR A 109 1.36 4.71 12.19
C TYR A 109 0.25 5.34 13.02
N VAL A 110 0.42 5.42 14.35
CA VAL A 110 -0.50 6.12 15.25
C VAL A 110 -0.64 7.59 14.85
N ASN A 111 0.48 8.23 14.52
CA ASN A 111 0.47 9.63 14.09
C ASN A 111 -0.13 9.82 12.68
N ALA A 112 0.01 8.83 11.80
CA ALA A 112 -0.52 8.89 10.44
C ALA A 112 -2.05 8.68 10.40
N TYR A 113 -2.58 7.91 11.34
CA TYR A 113 -4.00 7.57 11.41
C TYR A 113 -4.55 7.74 12.84
N PRO A 114 -4.65 9.00 13.33
CA PRO A 114 -5.38 9.27 14.57
C PRO A 114 -6.88 9.08 14.35
N GLU A 115 -7.65 8.93 15.42
CA GLU A 115 -9.11 9.02 15.33
C GLU A 115 -9.51 10.35 14.72
N ASN A 116 -10.41 10.31 13.74
CA ASN A 116 -10.94 11.50 13.09
C ASN A 116 -12.40 11.31 12.64
N SER A 117 -13.03 12.39 12.20
CA SER A 117 -14.39 12.44 11.67
C SER A 117 -14.48 13.37 10.45
N ASP A 118 -13.41 13.48 9.68
CA ASP A 118 -13.26 14.47 8.60
C ASP A 118 -13.98 14.06 7.32
N ASN A 119 -14.56 12.84 7.28
CA ASN A 119 -15.25 12.24 6.13
C ASN A 119 -14.37 12.14 4.89
N GLU A 120 -13.12 11.78 5.09
CA GLU A 120 -12.16 11.53 4.03
C GLU A 120 -12.11 10.06 3.64
N VAL A 121 -11.83 9.80 2.37
CA VAL A 121 -11.62 8.46 1.82
C VAL A 121 -10.23 8.37 1.23
N LEU A 122 -9.43 7.43 1.70
CA LEU A 122 -8.15 7.10 1.10
C LEU A 122 -8.35 6.04 0.02
N ILE A 123 -7.90 6.31 -1.20
CA ILE A 123 -7.96 5.37 -2.33
C ILE A 123 -6.56 4.93 -2.70
N LYS A 124 -6.28 3.64 -2.59
CA LYS A 124 -5.04 3.01 -3.07
C LYS A 124 -5.29 2.32 -4.41
N ILE A 125 -4.66 2.82 -5.45
CA ILE A 125 -4.71 2.26 -6.81
C ILE A 125 -3.49 1.39 -7.02
N TRP A 126 -3.68 0.18 -7.59
CA TRP A 126 -2.59 -0.75 -7.84
C TRP A 126 -1.73 -0.26 -9.00
N ASN A 127 -0.41 -0.29 -8.78
CA ASN A 127 0.56 -0.02 -9.84
C ASN A 127 0.30 1.28 -10.61
N TRP A 128 -0.04 2.34 -9.88
CA TRP A 128 -0.40 3.65 -10.40
C TRP A 128 0.63 4.17 -11.42
N ASN A 129 0.13 4.75 -12.50
CA ASN A 129 0.92 5.50 -13.47
C ASN A 129 0.43 6.96 -13.49
N SER A 130 1.34 7.89 -13.36
CA SER A 130 1.04 9.34 -13.39
C SER A 130 0.37 9.82 -14.69
N ASN A 131 0.54 9.07 -15.78
CA ASN A 131 -0.08 9.37 -17.07
C ASN A 131 -1.55 8.89 -17.18
N TRP A 132 -2.07 8.17 -16.16
CA TRP A 132 -3.47 7.77 -16.15
C TRP A 132 -4.37 8.91 -15.69
N GLU A 133 -5.51 9.03 -16.37
CA GLU A 133 -6.57 9.92 -15.92
C GLU A 133 -7.40 9.22 -14.83
N LEU A 134 -7.60 9.93 -13.72
CA LEU A 134 -8.42 9.46 -12.61
C LEU A 134 -9.67 10.34 -12.50
N SER A 135 -10.83 9.68 -12.44
CA SER A 135 -12.09 10.33 -12.09
C SER A 135 -12.69 9.66 -10.86
N VAL A 136 -13.01 10.44 -9.85
CA VAL A 136 -13.67 9.98 -8.64
C VAL A 136 -15.08 10.54 -8.60
N VAL A 137 -16.06 9.68 -8.45
CA VAL A 137 -17.47 10.08 -8.37
C VAL A 137 -18.14 9.43 -7.16
N ASP A 138 -19.07 10.13 -6.52
CA ASP A 138 -19.90 9.57 -5.46
C ASP A 138 -21.03 8.68 -6.02
N GLU A 139 -21.84 8.08 -5.15
CA GLU A 139 -22.97 7.22 -5.51
C GLU A 139 -24.11 7.97 -6.23
N ARG A 140 -24.07 9.30 -6.28
CA ARG A 140 -25.02 10.17 -6.99
C ARG A 140 -24.48 10.66 -8.32
N GLY A 141 -23.25 10.23 -8.68
CA GLY A 141 -22.58 10.65 -9.90
C GLY A 141 -21.94 12.05 -9.84
N LYS A 142 -21.82 12.63 -8.63
CA LYS A 142 -21.11 13.91 -8.46
C LYS A 142 -19.62 13.64 -8.46
N THR A 143 -18.87 14.38 -9.28
CA THR A 143 -17.41 14.35 -9.28
C THR A 143 -16.86 14.90 -7.97
N LEU A 144 -15.93 14.20 -7.39
CA LEU A 144 -15.21 14.58 -6.18
C LEU A 144 -13.79 15.00 -6.52
N GLU A 145 -13.30 16.01 -5.83
CA GLU A 145 -11.89 16.40 -5.90
C GLU A 145 -11.03 15.42 -5.12
N TYR A 146 -9.80 15.18 -5.58
CA TYR A 146 -8.83 14.34 -4.90
C TYR A 146 -7.47 14.99 -4.90
N THR A 147 -6.63 14.59 -3.95
CA THR A 147 -5.24 15.01 -3.84
C THR A 147 -4.35 13.78 -3.76
N PRO A 148 -3.34 13.61 -4.62
CA PRO A 148 -2.35 12.56 -4.48
C PRO A 148 -1.57 12.73 -3.17
N VAL A 149 -1.44 11.64 -2.40
CA VAL A 149 -0.75 11.64 -1.12
C VAL A 149 0.19 10.44 -0.98
N TRP A 150 1.26 10.61 -0.22
CA TRP A 150 2.08 9.50 0.25
C TRP A 150 1.55 9.05 1.61
N ALA A 151 1.02 7.83 1.68
CA ALA A 151 0.43 7.30 2.89
C ALA A 151 0.86 5.85 3.13
N TYR A 152 0.91 5.45 4.40
CA TYR A 152 1.00 4.04 4.75
C TYR A 152 -0.33 3.36 4.42
N ASP A 153 -0.28 2.12 3.95
CA ASP A 153 -1.51 1.38 3.68
C ASP A 153 -2.12 0.84 4.98
N PRO A 154 -3.39 1.17 5.30
CA PRO A 154 -4.04 0.74 6.53
C PRO A 154 -4.12 -0.78 6.67
N LEU A 155 -4.40 -1.52 5.58
CA LEU A 155 -4.47 -2.98 5.64
C LEU A 155 -3.10 -3.60 5.92
N HIS A 156 -2.04 -3.05 5.30
CA HIS A 156 -0.68 -3.51 5.60
C HIS A 156 -0.33 -3.27 7.07
N ILE A 157 -0.69 -2.11 7.64
CA ILE A 157 -0.46 -1.84 9.06
C ILE A 157 -1.20 -2.87 9.91
N ALA A 158 -2.50 -3.02 9.72
CA ALA A 158 -3.33 -3.90 10.54
C ALA A 158 -2.92 -5.37 10.42
N ALA A 159 -2.66 -5.85 9.20
CA ALA A 159 -2.39 -7.25 8.94
C ALA A 159 -0.95 -7.69 9.23
N LEU A 160 0.03 -6.80 9.06
CA LEU A 160 1.44 -7.16 9.17
C LEU A 160 2.19 -6.36 10.24
N SER A 161 1.97 -5.05 10.33
CA SER A 161 2.72 -4.24 11.29
C SER A 161 2.25 -4.46 12.72
N VAL A 162 0.96 -4.39 12.98
CA VAL A 162 0.38 -4.62 14.31
C VAL A 162 0.81 -5.98 14.89
N PRO A 163 0.61 -7.13 14.22
CA PRO A 163 1.05 -8.42 14.76
C PRO A 163 2.56 -8.52 15.03
N ARG A 164 3.37 -7.84 14.22
CA ARG A 164 4.84 -7.86 14.39
C ARG A 164 5.30 -7.02 15.57
N PHE A 165 4.73 -5.82 15.74
CA PHE A 165 5.07 -4.95 16.85
C PHE A 165 4.48 -5.45 18.17
N ASN A 166 3.35 -6.15 18.14
CA ASN A 166 2.71 -6.75 19.30
C ASN A 166 3.40 -8.07 19.73
N ASN A 167 4.73 -8.05 19.80
CA ASN A 167 5.54 -9.20 20.15
C ASN A 167 6.68 -8.78 21.10
N SER A 168 6.61 -9.19 22.35
CA SER A 168 7.60 -8.85 23.38
C SER A 168 9.01 -9.40 23.11
N GLY A 169 9.14 -10.37 22.20
CA GLY A 169 10.42 -10.99 21.84
C GLY A 169 11.23 -10.23 20.79
N ILE A 170 10.70 -9.18 20.17
CA ILE A 170 11.47 -8.41 19.18
C ILE A 170 12.54 -7.54 19.86
N THR A 171 13.73 -7.54 19.30
CA THR A 171 14.88 -6.78 19.81
C THR A 171 15.28 -5.60 18.94
N SER A 172 14.69 -5.50 17.74
CA SER A 172 14.92 -4.43 16.78
C SER A 172 13.62 -4.13 16.01
N THR A 173 13.58 -3.02 15.32
CA THR A 173 12.46 -2.69 14.42
C THR A 173 12.26 -3.83 13.41
N PRO A 174 11.03 -4.38 13.30
CA PRO A 174 10.74 -5.44 12.35
C PRO A 174 11.09 -5.05 10.91
N SER A 175 11.68 -5.97 10.15
CA SER A 175 11.92 -5.79 8.72
C SER A 175 10.60 -5.65 7.96
N PHE A 176 10.63 -4.96 6.82
CA PHE A 176 9.43 -4.63 6.00
C PHE A 176 8.40 -3.73 6.69
N VAL A 177 8.84 -2.97 7.68
CA VAL A 177 8.09 -1.85 8.23
C VAL A 177 8.50 -0.60 7.44
N THR A 178 7.56 0.05 6.83
CA THR A 178 7.76 1.30 6.09
C THR A 178 7.48 2.50 6.94
#